data_bb68be01cf914e74b95fb7b1352b8fd6
#
_entry.id   bb68be01cf914e74b95fb7b1352b8fd6
#
_cell.length_a   1.000
_cell.length_b   1.000
_cell.length_c   1.000
_cell.angle_alpha   90.00
_cell.angle_beta   90.00
_cell.angle_gamma   90.00
#
_symmetry.space_group_name_H-M   'P 1'
#
loop_
_entity.id
_entity.type
_entity.pdbx_description
1 polymer ?
#
loop_
_entity_poly.entity_id
_entity_poly.type
_entity_poly.pdbx_seq_one_letter_code
_entity_poly.pdbx_strand_id
1 'polypeptide(L)'
;MSNYETIKSIYQSSIYRNILHEIDGVVFPFSDKWKNIGISVSGGADSALMSVLLCSIISQLQVDTKIHIITNVRCWKTRPWQQQNSLDVFNWLTSAFPTIQFKRHTNFIAPELEWGSVGPNITDEYGKLKSGNQIELRAHAEYVAHTEKLDAWYCGVTKNPDKQFDERLVERDLVLDDLSDATLDK
;
A
#
# COMPACT_ATOMS: atom_id res chain seq x y z
N MET A 1 15.82 21.26 -1.97
CA MET A 1 15.52 20.43 -0.79
C MET A 1 15.41 18.99 -1.26
N SER A 2 16.03 18.05 -0.55
CA SER A 2 15.85 16.64 -0.91
C SER A 2 14.41 16.23 -0.63
N ASN A 3 13.88 15.24 -1.37
CA ASN A 3 12.53 14.70 -1.11
C ASN A 3 12.36 14.24 0.35
N TYR A 4 13.45 13.82 0.98
CA TYR A 4 13.55 13.48 2.40
C TYR A 4 13.17 14.66 3.32
N GLU A 5 13.74 15.83 3.11
CA GLU A 5 13.44 17.01 3.94
C GLU A 5 12.00 17.50 3.76
N THR A 6 11.44 17.35 2.56
CA THR A 6 10.03 17.66 2.29
C THR A 6 9.10 16.69 3.03
N ILE A 7 9.35 15.37 2.93
CA ILE A 7 8.59 14.35 3.64
C ILE A 7 8.71 14.55 5.14
N LYS A 8 9.92 14.77 5.64
CA LYS A 8 10.20 15.04 7.05
C LYS A 8 9.45 16.29 7.55
N SER A 9 9.39 17.36 6.76
CA SER A 9 8.67 18.58 7.13
C SER A 9 7.15 18.36 7.20
N ILE A 10 6.58 17.62 6.27
CA ILE A 10 5.15 17.24 6.26
C ILE A 10 4.80 16.44 7.53
N TYR A 11 5.59 15.44 7.86
CA TYR A 11 5.36 14.63 9.05
C TYR A 11 5.68 15.37 10.35
N GLN A 12 6.67 16.27 10.37
CA GLN A 12 6.99 17.08 11.55
C GLN A 12 5.92 18.10 11.93
N SER A 13 5.11 18.52 10.99
CA SER A 13 3.98 19.44 11.23
C SER A 13 2.70 18.72 11.70
N SER A 14 2.66 17.39 11.67
CA SER A 14 1.48 16.58 11.94
C SER A 14 1.52 15.91 13.32
N ILE A 15 0.41 15.26 13.69
CA ILE A 15 0.28 14.38 14.87
C ILE A 15 1.28 13.20 14.86
N TYR A 16 1.93 12.93 13.73
CA TYR A 16 2.89 11.84 13.55
C TYR A 16 4.30 12.16 14.01
N ARG A 17 4.57 13.36 14.52
CA ARG A 17 5.92 13.82 14.92
C ARG A 17 6.68 12.85 15.85
N ASN A 18 5.97 12.12 16.68
CA ASN A 18 6.55 11.23 17.70
C ASN A 18 6.62 9.76 17.28
N ILE A 19 6.26 9.43 16.03
CA ILE A 19 6.16 8.05 15.53
C ILE A 19 6.97 7.83 14.24
N LEU A 20 7.92 8.71 13.94
CA LEU A 20 8.77 8.56 12.77
C LEU A 20 9.98 7.69 13.10
N HIS A 21 10.12 6.60 12.35
CA HIS A 21 11.29 5.73 12.38
C HIS A 21 12.04 5.84 11.06
N GLU A 22 13.36 5.80 11.11
CA GLU A 22 14.22 5.83 9.95
C GLU A 22 14.98 4.51 9.84
N ILE A 23 14.91 3.88 8.67
CA ILE A 23 15.72 2.72 8.30
C ILE A 23 16.31 2.98 6.91
N ASP A 24 17.62 2.89 6.80
CA ASP A 24 18.36 3.04 5.54
C ASP A 24 17.95 4.30 4.74
N GLY A 25 17.73 5.41 5.43
CA GLY A 25 17.30 6.67 4.83
C GLY A 25 15.82 6.74 4.43
N VAL A 26 15.05 5.73 4.76
CA VAL A 26 13.58 5.72 4.54
C VAL A 26 12.87 5.99 5.85
N VAL A 27 11.99 6.99 5.83
CA VAL A 27 11.21 7.38 7.01
C VAL A 27 9.84 6.71 6.96
N PHE A 28 9.51 6.00 8.04
CA PHE A 28 8.21 5.37 8.24
C PHE A 28 7.50 5.96 9.46
N PRO A 29 6.24 6.36 9.35
CA PRO A 29 5.42 6.57 10.52
C PRO A 29 5.08 5.21 11.14
N PHE A 30 5.55 4.95 12.35
CA PHE A 30 5.30 3.73 13.09
C PHE A 30 5.16 4.03 14.58
N SER A 31 4.22 3.39 15.25
CA SER A 31 4.06 3.48 16.70
C SER A 31 4.17 2.10 17.34
N ASP A 32 4.96 2.01 18.40
CA ASP A 32 5.11 0.83 19.26
C ASP A 32 3.80 0.41 19.96
N LYS A 33 2.81 1.30 19.97
CA LYS A 33 1.47 1.06 20.54
C LYS A 33 0.52 0.36 19.57
N TRP A 34 0.84 0.35 18.28
CA TRP A 34 0.01 -0.29 17.26
C TRP A 34 0.08 -1.81 17.36
N LYS A 35 -1.07 -2.45 17.40
CA LYS A 35 -1.21 -3.89 17.55
C LYS A 35 -1.54 -4.60 16.24
N ASN A 36 -2.24 -3.92 15.34
CA ASN A 36 -2.65 -4.47 14.06
C ASN A 36 -2.29 -3.51 12.94
N ILE A 37 -1.45 -3.94 12.02
CA ILE A 37 -1.01 -3.13 10.89
C ILE A 37 -1.33 -3.86 9.59
N GLY A 38 -2.01 -3.16 8.67
CA GLY A 38 -2.27 -3.63 7.32
C GLY A 38 -1.16 -3.23 6.36
N ILE A 39 -0.80 -4.14 5.45
CA ILE A 39 0.11 -3.86 4.35
C ILE A 39 -0.52 -4.37 3.05
N SER A 40 -0.70 -3.49 2.07
CA SER A 40 -1.11 -3.87 0.73
C SER A 40 0.05 -4.48 -0.05
N VAL A 41 -0.05 -5.77 -0.38
CA VAL A 41 0.98 -6.51 -1.12
C VAL A 41 0.45 -6.97 -2.46
N SER A 42 0.99 -6.41 -3.53
CA SER A 42 0.63 -6.75 -4.91
C SER A 42 1.48 -7.87 -5.52
N GLY A 43 2.53 -8.31 -4.82
CA GLY A 43 3.57 -9.19 -5.37
C GLY A 43 4.61 -8.49 -6.24
N GLY A 44 4.59 -7.15 -6.32
CA GLY A 44 5.62 -6.34 -6.95
C GLY A 44 6.71 -5.93 -5.95
N ALA A 45 7.86 -5.47 -6.50
CA ALA A 45 9.05 -5.13 -5.71
C ALA A 45 8.79 -4.05 -4.66
N ASP A 46 8.04 -2.99 -5.01
CA ASP A 46 7.81 -1.84 -4.11
C ASP A 46 7.05 -2.24 -2.84
N SER A 47 5.96 -3.01 -3.01
CA SER A 47 5.18 -3.49 -1.88
C SER A 47 5.93 -4.55 -1.05
N ALA A 48 6.78 -5.35 -1.69
CA ALA A 48 7.65 -6.30 -1.00
C ALA A 48 8.71 -5.57 -0.16
N LEU A 49 9.42 -4.60 -0.75
CA LEU A 49 10.43 -3.80 -0.04
C LEU A 49 9.82 -3.05 1.15
N MET A 50 8.69 -2.39 0.96
CA MET A 50 7.98 -1.71 2.05
C MET A 50 7.64 -2.68 3.18
N SER A 51 7.19 -3.89 2.86
CA SER A 51 6.87 -4.92 3.85
C SER A 51 8.12 -5.35 4.63
N VAL A 52 9.24 -5.53 3.95
CA VAL A 52 10.54 -5.89 4.59
C VAL A 52 10.99 -4.80 5.55
N LEU A 53 10.96 -3.55 5.12
CA LEU A 53 11.38 -2.42 5.95
C LEU A 53 10.51 -2.30 7.21
N LEU A 54 9.19 -2.42 7.08
CA LEU A 54 8.28 -2.37 8.22
C LEU A 54 8.48 -3.55 9.18
N CYS A 55 8.63 -4.77 8.66
CA CYS A 55 8.93 -5.94 9.49
C CYS A 55 10.29 -5.82 10.20
N SER A 56 11.28 -5.19 9.55
CA SER A 56 12.58 -4.90 10.17
C SER A 56 12.45 -3.93 11.35
N ILE A 57 11.64 -2.87 11.22
CA ILE A 57 11.34 -1.96 12.34
C ILE A 57 10.70 -2.71 13.51
N ILE A 58 9.66 -3.49 13.23
CA ILE A 58 8.94 -4.28 14.25
C ILE A 58 9.89 -5.24 14.97
N SER A 59 10.73 -5.95 14.22
CA SER A 59 11.73 -6.86 14.76
C SER A 59 12.79 -6.16 15.63
N GLN A 60 13.30 -5.02 15.16
CA GLN A 60 14.32 -4.25 15.90
C GLN A 60 13.77 -3.67 17.20
N LEU A 61 12.53 -3.19 17.18
CA LEU A 61 11.86 -2.64 18.35
C LEU A 61 11.29 -3.72 19.28
N GLN A 62 11.28 -4.97 18.85
CA GLN A 62 10.73 -6.12 19.59
C GLN A 62 9.28 -5.88 20.07
N VAL A 63 8.47 -5.23 19.25
CA VAL A 63 7.09 -4.91 19.59
C VAL A 63 6.15 -6.04 19.17
N ASP A 64 5.12 -6.27 19.98
CA ASP A 64 4.07 -7.24 19.71
C ASP A 64 3.00 -6.64 18.79
N THR A 65 3.32 -6.65 17.49
CA THR A 65 2.47 -6.12 16.41
C THR A 65 2.16 -7.22 15.42
N LYS A 66 0.88 -7.40 15.10
CA LYS A 66 0.41 -8.34 14.07
C LYS A 66 0.32 -7.66 12.73
N ILE A 67 0.83 -8.31 11.70
CA ILE A 67 0.81 -7.83 10.31
C ILE A 67 -0.30 -8.52 9.51
N HIS A 68 -1.15 -7.70 8.91
CA HIS A 68 -2.23 -8.13 8.01
C HIS A 68 -1.82 -7.84 6.57
N ILE A 69 -1.46 -8.89 5.82
CA ILE A 69 -1.11 -8.79 4.40
C ILE A 69 -2.38 -8.79 3.58
N ILE A 70 -2.65 -7.67 2.89
CA ILE A 70 -3.87 -7.43 2.11
C ILE A 70 -3.52 -7.51 0.62
N THR A 71 -4.11 -8.47 -0.08
CA THR A 71 -3.84 -8.69 -1.51
C THR A 71 -5.14 -8.68 -2.31
N ASN A 72 -5.19 -7.87 -3.36
CA ASN A 72 -6.22 -7.94 -4.38
C ASN A 72 -5.63 -8.60 -5.63
N VAL A 73 -6.16 -9.76 -5.98
CA VAL A 73 -5.65 -10.60 -7.06
C VAL A 73 -6.40 -10.33 -8.36
N ARG A 74 -5.65 -9.97 -9.41
CA ARG A 74 -6.13 -9.68 -10.76
C ARG A 74 -5.58 -10.67 -11.78
N CYS A 75 -5.78 -11.95 -11.51
CA CYS A 75 -5.14 -13.02 -12.28
C CYS A 75 -5.84 -13.39 -13.60
N TRP A 76 -7.03 -12.86 -13.86
CA TRP A 76 -7.83 -13.28 -15.00
C TRP A 76 -7.37 -12.66 -16.32
N LYS A 77 -6.99 -11.38 -16.31
CA LYS A 77 -6.69 -10.63 -17.53
C LYS A 77 -5.41 -9.81 -17.44
N THR A 78 -5.20 -9.13 -16.33
CA THR A 78 -4.17 -8.08 -16.27
C THR A 78 -2.88 -8.52 -15.59
N ARG A 79 -2.96 -9.41 -14.59
CA ARG A 79 -1.81 -9.81 -13.78
C ARG A 79 -1.85 -11.29 -13.37
N PRO A 80 -1.73 -12.22 -14.31
CA PRO A 80 -1.88 -13.65 -14.04
C PRO A 80 -0.88 -14.19 -13.00
N TRP A 81 0.25 -13.52 -12.83
CA TRP A 81 1.28 -13.90 -11.84
C TRP A 81 1.02 -13.37 -10.42
N GLN A 82 0.07 -12.43 -10.23
CA GLN A 82 -0.09 -11.68 -8.99
C GLN A 82 -0.41 -12.57 -7.80
N GLN A 83 -1.23 -13.60 -8.00
CA GLN A 83 -1.58 -14.55 -6.95
C GLN A 83 -0.34 -15.25 -6.41
N GLN A 84 0.47 -15.82 -7.30
CA GLN A 84 1.66 -16.55 -6.91
C GLN A 84 2.70 -15.63 -6.29
N ASN A 85 3.03 -14.52 -6.95
CA ASN A 85 4.05 -13.58 -6.44
C ASN A 85 3.67 -13.02 -5.05
N SER A 86 2.40 -12.69 -4.82
CA SER A 86 1.96 -12.20 -3.51
C SER A 86 2.02 -13.29 -2.43
N LEU A 87 1.79 -14.55 -2.80
CA LEU A 87 1.95 -15.68 -1.91
C LEU A 87 3.43 -15.93 -1.57
N ASP A 88 4.30 -15.83 -2.54
CA ASP A 88 5.74 -15.99 -2.35
C ASP A 88 6.31 -14.91 -1.42
N VAL A 89 5.89 -13.66 -1.60
CA VAL A 89 6.24 -12.56 -0.68
C VAL A 89 5.75 -12.88 0.74
N PHE A 90 4.51 -13.32 0.89
CA PHE A 90 3.95 -13.68 2.20
C PHE A 90 4.76 -14.81 2.86
N ASN A 91 5.04 -15.89 2.14
CA ASN A 91 5.78 -17.03 2.65
C ASN A 91 7.22 -16.65 3.03
N TRP A 92 7.85 -15.79 2.21
CA TRP A 92 9.18 -15.28 2.51
C TRP A 92 9.18 -14.42 3.79
N LEU A 93 8.23 -13.49 3.93
CA LEU A 93 8.11 -12.64 5.12
C LEU A 93 7.91 -13.47 6.39
N THR A 94 7.04 -14.48 6.36
CA THR A 94 6.79 -15.34 7.52
C THR A 94 8.01 -16.16 7.90
N SER A 95 8.83 -16.56 6.94
CA SER A 95 10.09 -17.28 7.17
C SER A 95 11.20 -16.36 7.68
N ALA A 96 11.32 -15.15 7.11
CA ALA A 96 12.37 -14.21 7.45
C ALA A 96 12.14 -13.52 8.82
N PHE A 97 10.87 -13.37 9.23
CA PHE A 97 10.48 -12.70 10.47
C PHE A 97 9.61 -13.62 11.36
N PRO A 98 10.16 -14.74 11.88
CA PRO A 98 9.37 -15.75 12.58
C PRO A 98 8.76 -15.29 13.92
N THR A 99 9.22 -14.16 14.46
CA THR A 99 8.68 -13.57 15.69
C THR A 99 7.45 -12.70 15.45
N ILE A 100 7.19 -12.30 14.19
CA ILE A 100 6.04 -11.49 13.84
C ILE A 100 4.85 -12.39 13.51
N GLN A 101 3.68 -12.04 14.05
CA GLN A 101 2.44 -12.71 13.67
C GLN A 101 1.92 -12.15 12.36
N PHE A 102 1.65 -13.03 11.39
CA PHE A 102 1.10 -12.66 10.09
C PHE A 102 -0.29 -13.24 9.88
N LYS A 103 -1.16 -12.46 9.23
CA LYS A 103 -2.45 -12.90 8.71
C LYS A 103 -2.61 -12.44 7.28
N ARG A 104 -3.01 -13.35 6.37
CA ARG A 104 -3.23 -13.04 4.96
C ARG A 104 -4.70 -12.85 4.67
N HIS A 105 -5.01 -11.77 3.95
CA HIS A 105 -6.34 -11.44 3.40
C HIS A 105 -6.23 -11.35 1.90
N THR A 106 -7.00 -12.15 1.19
CA THR A 106 -6.97 -12.19 -0.28
C THR A 106 -8.36 -11.97 -0.83
N ASN A 107 -8.48 -11.02 -1.72
CA ASN A 107 -9.67 -10.77 -2.52
C ASN A 107 -9.37 -11.03 -4.00
N PHE A 108 -10.19 -11.84 -4.65
CA PHE A 108 -10.10 -12.09 -6.08
C PHE A 108 -11.02 -11.12 -6.80
N ILE A 109 -10.42 -10.20 -7.56
CA ILE A 109 -11.17 -9.23 -8.35
C ILE A 109 -11.84 -9.96 -9.52
N ALA A 110 -13.14 -9.76 -9.68
CA ALA A 110 -13.89 -10.38 -10.76
C ALA A 110 -13.33 -9.96 -12.13
N PRO A 111 -13.33 -10.85 -13.14
CA PRO A 111 -12.77 -10.57 -14.46
C PRO A 111 -13.30 -9.30 -15.11
N GLU A 112 -14.56 -8.96 -14.85
CA GLU A 112 -15.23 -7.77 -15.37
C GLU A 112 -14.66 -6.48 -14.79
N LEU A 113 -14.12 -6.54 -13.56
CA LEU A 113 -13.59 -5.40 -12.83
C LEU A 113 -12.07 -5.22 -12.98
N GLU A 114 -11.38 -6.18 -13.60
CA GLU A 114 -9.93 -6.08 -13.78
C GLU A 114 -9.49 -4.94 -14.71
N TRP A 115 -10.32 -4.58 -15.67
CA TRP A 115 -10.09 -3.46 -16.57
C TRP A 115 -10.79 -2.22 -16.04
N GLY A 116 -10.06 -1.14 -15.90
CA GLY A 116 -10.59 0.12 -15.38
C GLY A 116 -11.75 0.74 -16.16
N SER A 117 -12.02 0.26 -17.38
CA SER A 117 -13.05 0.79 -18.28
C SER A 117 -14.34 -0.03 -18.34
N VAL A 118 -14.46 -1.14 -17.64
CA VAL A 118 -15.57 -2.10 -17.79
C VAL A 118 -16.42 -2.23 -16.53
N GLY A 119 -16.47 -1.22 -15.73
CA GLY A 119 -17.42 -1.13 -14.62
C GLY A 119 -18.51 -0.11 -14.92
N PRO A 120 -19.61 -0.07 -14.17
CA PRO A 120 -20.49 1.07 -14.20
C PRO A 120 -19.65 2.33 -14.01
N ASN A 121 -19.99 3.37 -14.74
CA ASN A 121 -19.34 4.69 -14.63
C ASN A 121 -19.55 5.22 -13.20
N ILE A 122 -18.76 4.74 -12.27
CA ILE A 122 -18.75 5.21 -10.90
C ILE A 122 -17.82 6.41 -10.90
N THR A 123 -18.39 7.57 -10.70
CA THR A 123 -17.64 8.80 -10.51
C THR A 123 -17.35 9.00 -9.02
N ASP A 124 -16.23 9.61 -8.72
CA ASP A 124 -15.96 10.12 -7.38
C ASP A 124 -16.78 11.39 -7.11
N GLU A 125 -16.61 11.97 -5.95
CA GLU A 125 -17.26 13.21 -5.54
C GLU A 125 -16.95 14.43 -6.44
N TYR A 126 -15.89 14.34 -7.26
CA TYR A 126 -15.48 15.35 -8.24
C TYR A 126 -15.94 15.02 -9.67
N GLY A 127 -16.75 13.98 -9.86
CA GLY A 127 -17.24 13.54 -11.17
C GLY A 127 -16.24 12.75 -12.00
N LYS A 128 -15.10 12.34 -11.43
CA LYS A 128 -14.08 11.57 -12.13
C LYS A 128 -14.39 10.08 -12.12
N LEU A 129 -14.21 9.42 -13.26
CA LEU A 129 -14.42 7.97 -13.39
C LEU A 129 -13.40 7.20 -12.55
N LYS A 130 -13.89 6.40 -11.61
CA LYS A 130 -13.08 5.41 -10.89
C LYS A 130 -13.04 4.09 -11.64
N SER A 131 -11.88 3.45 -11.69
CA SER A 131 -11.79 2.08 -12.18
C SER A 131 -12.41 1.12 -11.15
N GLY A 132 -13.16 0.10 -11.60
CA GLY A 132 -13.72 -0.93 -10.73
C GLY A 132 -12.66 -1.60 -9.86
N ASN A 133 -11.46 -1.70 -10.38
CA ASN A 133 -10.27 -2.21 -9.72
C ASN A 133 -9.83 -1.40 -8.49
N GLN A 134 -9.88 -0.07 -8.57
CA GLN A 134 -9.54 0.82 -7.44
C GLN A 134 -10.62 0.77 -6.36
N ILE A 135 -11.89 0.67 -6.76
CA ILE A 135 -13.02 0.54 -5.84
C ILE A 135 -12.89 -0.74 -5.03
N GLU A 136 -12.65 -1.88 -5.71
CA GLU A 136 -12.49 -3.18 -5.05
C GLU A 136 -11.27 -3.21 -4.12
N LEU A 137 -10.15 -2.61 -4.54
CA LEU A 137 -8.94 -2.51 -3.72
C LEU A 137 -9.21 -1.74 -2.43
N ARG A 138 -9.89 -0.61 -2.54
CA ARG A 138 -10.23 0.22 -1.39
C ARG A 138 -11.25 -0.47 -0.50
N ALA A 139 -12.34 -1.00 -1.07
CA ALA A 139 -13.38 -1.69 -0.31
C ALA A 139 -12.83 -2.89 0.49
N HIS A 140 -11.95 -3.69 -0.12
CA HIS A 140 -11.32 -4.80 0.58
C HIS A 140 -10.41 -4.32 1.72
N ALA A 141 -9.60 -3.30 1.48
CA ALA A 141 -8.72 -2.77 2.52
C ALA A 141 -9.50 -2.15 3.68
N GLU A 142 -10.57 -1.40 3.40
CA GLU A 142 -11.48 -0.84 4.41
C GLU A 142 -12.19 -1.95 5.20
N TYR A 143 -12.65 -3.01 4.53
CA TYR A 143 -13.24 -4.16 5.20
C TYR A 143 -12.24 -4.81 6.17
N VAL A 144 -11.01 -5.05 5.74
CA VAL A 144 -9.96 -5.62 6.60
C VAL A 144 -9.63 -4.66 7.76
N ALA A 145 -9.50 -3.36 7.47
CA ALA A 145 -9.21 -2.35 8.48
C ALA A 145 -10.27 -2.33 9.58
N HIS A 146 -11.53 -2.42 9.21
CA HIS A 146 -12.65 -2.44 10.16
C HIS A 146 -12.72 -3.75 10.94
N THR A 147 -12.63 -4.91 10.26
CA THR A 147 -12.79 -6.23 10.90
C THR A 147 -11.62 -6.60 11.79
N GLU A 148 -10.40 -6.26 11.39
CA GLU A 148 -9.17 -6.55 12.14
C GLU A 148 -8.76 -5.39 13.06
N LYS A 149 -9.49 -4.27 13.05
CA LYS A 149 -9.22 -3.06 13.85
C LYS A 149 -7.78 -2.58 13.63
N LEU A 150 -7.44 -2.32 12.38
CA LEU A 150 -6.10 -1.87 12.03
C LEU A 150 -5.82 -0.48 12.62
N ASP A 151 -4.66 -0.34 13.26
CA ASP A 151 -4.16 0.94 13.76
C ASP A 151 -3.55 1.79 12.64
N ALA A 152 -2.99 1.12 11.62
CA ALA A 152 -2.43 1.74 10.43
C ALA A 152 -2.53 0.81 9.22
N TRP A 153 -2.53 1.40 8.02
CA TRP A 153 -2.49 0.67 6.76
C TRP A 153 -1.49 1.31 5.82
N TYR A 154 -0.59 0.49 5.27
CA TYR A 154 0.46 0.91 4.36
C TYR A 154 0.21 0.43 2.94
N CYS A 155 0.44 1.33 1.99
CA CYS A 155 0.45 1.04 0.56
C CYS A 155 1.78 1.44 -0.05
N GLY A 156 2.42 0.53 -0.78
CA GLY A 156 3.59 0.85 -1.59
C GLY A 156 3.15 1.54 -2.87
N VAL A 157 3.28 2.86 -2.90
CA VAL A 157 3.06 3.65 -4.11
C VAL A 157 4.39 4.29 -4.50
N THR A 158 4.92 3.90 -5.67
CA THR A 158 6.14 4.49 -6.21
C THR A 158 5.79 5.76 -6.96
N LYS A 159 6.53 6.84 -6.69
CA LYS A 159 6.48 8.02 -7.54
C LYS A 159 6.91 7.62 -8.96
N ASN A 160 6.15 8.04 -9.97
CA ASN A 160 6.56 7.83 -11.35
C ASN A 160 7.91 8.51 -11.62
N PRO A 161 8.80 7.93 -12.44
CA PRO A 161 9.98 8.62 -12.89
C PRO A 161 9.62 9.91 -13.64
N ASP A 162 10.54 10.88 -13.64
CA ASP A 162 10.32 12.16 -14.32
C ASP A 162 9.92 11.93 -15.78
N LYS A 163 9.00 12.74 -16.29
CA LYS A 163 8.40 12.65 -17.64
C LYS A 163 9.42 12.59 -18.76
N GLN A 164 10.61 13.15 -18.53
CA GLN A 164 11.73 13.11 -19.49
C GLN A 164 12.22 11.70 -19.85
N PHE A 165 11.85 10.67 -19.07
CA PHE A 165 12.31 9.29 -19.29
C PHE A 165 11.33 8.42 -20.06
N ASP A 166 10.03 8.75 -20.11
CA ASP A 166 9.05 7.98 -20.87
C ASP A 166 7.76 8.77 -21.12
N GLU A 167 7.50 9.15 -22.37
CA GLU A 167 6.29 9.87 -22.78
C GLU A 167 4.98 9.10 -22.45
N ARG A 168 5.06 7.77 -22.39
CA ARG A 168 3.90 6.91 -22.02
C ARG A 168 3.50 7.06 -20.57
N LEU A 169 4.33 7.69 -19.73
CA LEU A 169 4.03 7.97 -18.33
C LEU A 169 3.17 9.23 -18.15
N VAL A 170 3.04 10.06 -19.18
CA VAL A 170 2.23 11.29 -19.12
C VAL A 170 0.76 10.97 -18.80
N GLU A 171 0.19 9.94 -19.43
CA GLU A 171 -1.18 9.51 -19.14
C GLU A 171 -1.32 8.91 -17.73
N ARG A 172 -0.26 8.31 -17.22
CA ARG A 172 -0.22 7.69 -15.90
C ARG A 172 -0.11 8.74 -14.77
N ASP A 173 0.63 9.81 -15.00
CA ASP A 173 0.77 10.92 -14.06
C ASP A 173 -0.55 11.63 -13.79
N LEU A 174 -1.39 11.81 -14.82
CA LEU A 174 -2.73 12.38 -14.67
C LEU A 174 -3.63 11.56 -13.74
N VAL A 175 -3.38 10.26 -13.60
CA VAL A 175 -4.15 9.38 -12.71
C VAL A 175 -3.57 9.32 -11.30
N LEU A 176 -2.27 9.53 -11.11
CA LEU A 176 -1.59 9.42 -9.83
C LEU A 176 -1.47 10.75 -9.07
N ASP A 177 -1.33 11.86 -9.77
CA ASP A 177 -1.34 13.19 -9.15
C ASP A 177 -2.69 13.47 -8.47
N ASP A 178 -3.77 12.98 -9.06
CA ASP A 178 -5.13 13.07 -8.46
C ASP A 178 -5.34 12.15 -7.25
N LEU A 179 -4.52 11.10 -7.09
CA LEU A 179 -4.60 10.22 -5.91
C LEU A 179 -3.79 10.76 -4.74
N SER A 180 -2.74 11.54 -5.00
CA SER A 180 -1.91 12.13 -3.95
C SER A 180 -2.62 13.26 -3.21
N ASP A 181 -3.39 14.08 -3.91
CA ASP A 181 -4.13 15.20 -3.30
C ASP A 181 -5.36 14.74 -2.51
N ALA A 182 -6.03 13.68 -2.94
CA ALA A 182 -7.23 13.16 -2.26
C ALA A 182 -6.93 12.42 -0.94
N THR A 183 -5.69 12.02 -0.70
CA THR A 183 -5.28 11.28 0.51
C THR A 183 -4.68 12.15 1.60
N LEU A 184 -4.38 13.42 1.31
CA LEU A 184 -3.74 14.33 2.28
C LEU A 184 -4.73 15.17 3.09
N ASP A 185 -6.01 15.23 2.70
CA ASP A 185 -7.04 16.08 3.31
C ASP A 185 -8.07 15.33 4.18
N LYS A 186 -7.76 14.10 4.65
CA LYS A 186 -8.65 13.38 5.59
C LYS A 186 -7.92 12.81 6.78
#